data_7bcbff3e93867bc29e6ecfab34856233
#
_entry.id   7bcbff3e93867bc29e6ecfab34856233
#
_cell.length_a   1.000
_cell.length_b   1.000
_cell.length_c   1.000
_cell.angle_alpha   90.00
_cell.angle_beta   90.00
_cell.angle_gamma   90.00
#
_symmetry.space_group_name_H-M   'P 1'
#
loop_
_entity.id
_entity.type
_entity.pdbx_description
1 polymer ?
#
loop_
_entity_poly.entity_id
_entity_poly.type
_entity_poly.pdbx_seq_one_letter_code
_entity_poly.pdbx_strand_id
1 'polypeptide(L)'
;MTGGAERQRTRSLLDDSAACRSTDLETSRQLALDARVAARAHDQPDLEAEALYLLASIAHQRGRTEYAFALASEAVELAEPNEVSLTLAWSLHLIGVVYYQASNYPEALEHCLRALQVYRATDHVVDEGRVLHSIAAIYQSMADYDRAITTYQNALAVNEPLGRPDVDAMVLGNLARIHGRRGEHLRAIELGRRAVELARVHAPQLVGSLLADLAEAHVGVSDRDGADACFSEARDEWNRRAADGTPLTPAEQLGVMVSEGRVALRSGQPALAVSTLLAALDLADRTDHRELELEIHDLLAIACKQSGRFAEALEHRERHFALHREIFTDAADLRQRTVQVAHDNATARHLAEITRLKTSGLVADYAAGHADVDAYHLEAFERLAALAEFRGGSTTKHTSTVGDLAAEIGHAIGQQPEWCERLRLAARLHDIGKVAVSDQVLLKPGPLTIDEYHEVKQHTVLGRRLLSGVNTELFQLAAEVAWSHHEWWDGSGYPNGLSGLAIPLSGRIVAIADVFDSLATRRTYKSEWNLAESIRFIVSGSGSQFQPDLVDAFVKVMTARHGDQASPLG
;
A
#
# COMPACT_ATOMS: atom_id res chain seq x y z
N MET A 1 -30.57 21.85 10.96
CA MET A 1 -29.56 22.95 11.15
C MET A 1 -28.20 22.41 11.66
N THR A 2 -28.12 21.21 12.20
CA THR A 2 -26.88 20.59 12.73
C THR A 2 -25.90 20.11 11.63
N GLY A 3 -26.37 19.57 10.52
CA GLY A 3 -25.51 19.00 9.48
C GLY A 3 -24.61 20.00 8.73
N GLY A 4 -25.05 21.27 8.58
CA GLY A 4 -24.24 22.32 7.96
C GLY A 4 -23.05 22.77 8.83
N ALA A 5 -23.24 22.82 10.13
CA ALA A 5 -22.17 23.20 11.07
C ALA A 5 -21.10 22.11 11.17
N GLU A 6 -21.50 20.83 11.17
CA GLU A 6 -20.57 19.71 11.19
C GLU A 6 -19.76 19.60 9.89
N ARG A 7 -20.41 19.81 8.74
CA ARG A 7 -19.71 19.86 7.45
C ARG A 7 -18.67 21.00 7.40
N GLN A 8 -19.03 22.18 7.93
CA GLN A 8 -18.10 23.31 8.00
C GLN A 8 -16.92 23.02 8.94
N ARG A 9 -17.16 22.35 10.06
CA ARG A 9 -16.11 21.91 10.98
C ARG A 9 -15.15 20.93 10.31
N THR A 10 -15.68 19.91 9.61
CA THR A 10 -14.85 18.95 8.87
C THR A 10 -14.01 19.64 7.79
N ARG A 11 -14.59 20.59 7.06
CA ARG A 11 -13.88 21.41 6.07
C ARG A 11 -12.73 22.19 6.70
N SER A 12 -12.96 22.86 7.85
CA SER A 12 -11.90 23.59 8.56
C SER A 12 -10.72 22.69 8.95
N LEU A 13 -10.98 21.45 9.42
CA LEU A 13 -9.92 20.50 9.74
C LEU A 13 -9.08 20.13 8.51
N LEU A 14 -9.70 19.97 7.33
CA LEU A 14 -9.01 19.68 6.09
C LEU A 14 -8.15 20.86 5.63
N ASP A 15 -8.70 22.07 5.67
CA ASP A 15 -7.99 23.29 5.30
C ASP A 15 -6.77 23.54 6.21
N ASP A 16 -6.93 23.35 7.52
CA ASP A 16 -5.84 23.46 8.51
C ASP A 16 -4.77 22.37 8.29
N SER A 17 -5.20 21.13 8.00
CA SER A 17 -4.28 20.04 7.66
C SER A 17 -3.47 20.37 6.41
N ALA A 18 -4.11 20.83 5.35
CA ALA A 18 -3.44 21.22 4.11
C ALA A 18 -2.45 22.37 4.32
N ALA A 19 -2.83 23.38 5.12
CA ALA A 19 -2.00 24.55 5.40
C ALA A 19 -0.72 24.20 6.17
N CYS A 20 -0.77 23.31 7.16
CA CYS A 20 0.40 22.95 7.96
C CYS A 20 1.24 21.81 7.37
N ARG A 21 0.81 21.16 6.28
CA ARG A 21 1.47 19.99 5.69
C ARG A 21 2.95 20.18 5.34
N SER A 22 3.36 21.38 4.94
CA SER A 22 4.75 21.68 4.59
C SER A 22 5.63 22.01 5.79
N THR A 23 5.06 22.35 6.93
CA THR A 23 5.77 22.84 8.12
C THR A 23 5.70 21.87 9.30
N ASP A 24 4.57 21.17 9.47
CA ASP A 24 4.35 20.22 10.56
C ASP A 24 3.51 19.03 10.07
N LEU A 25 4.21 17.99 9.60
CA LEU A 25 3.59 16.77 9.08
C LEU A 25 2.79 15.98 10.14
N GLU A 26 3.16 16.06 11.42
CA GLU A 26 2.44 15.30 12.45
C GLU A 26 1.11 15.97 12.82
N THR A 27 1.11 17.29 12.99
CA THR A 27 -0.13 18.05 13.17
C THR A 27 -1.05 17.91 11.96
N SER A 28 -0.51 18.02 10.74
CA SER A 28 -1.29 17.81 9.51
C SER A 28 -1.92 16.41 9.49
N ARG A 29 -1.17 15.38 9.83
CA ARG A 29 -1.68 13.98 9.89
C ARG A 29 -2.82 13.84 10.90
N GLN A 30 -2.67 14.42 12.10
CA GLN A 30 -3.71 14.33 13.13
C GLN A 30 -5.00 15.04 12.70
N LEU A 31 -4.90 16.24 12.13
CA LEU A 31 -6.04 16.99 11.60
C LEU A 31 -6.77 16.23 10.48
N ALA A 32 -6.02 15.59 9.57
CA ALA A 32 -6.60 14.77 8.51
C ALA A 32 -7.31 13.52 9.07
N LEU A 33 -6.78 12.88 10.12
CA LEU A 33 -7.44 11.77 10.80
C LEU A 33 -8.73 12.20 11.46
N ASP A 34 -8.73 13.34 12.17
CA ASP A 34 -9.91 13.87 12.84
C ASP A 34 -10.99 14.26 11.81
N ALA A 35 -10.57 14.85 10.68
CA ALA A 35 -11.45 15.15 9.55
C ALA A 35 -12.08 13.88 8.96
N ARG A 36 -11.29 12.80 8.75
CA ARG A 36 -11.79 11.52 8.26
C ARG A 36 -12.85 10.92 9.19
N VAL A 37 -12.57 10.92 10.50
CA VAL A 37 -13.53 10.42 11.51
C VAL A 37 -14.83 11.24 11.49
N ALA A 38 -14.74 12.56 11.42
CA ALA A 38 -15.90 13.45 11.37
C ALA A 38 -16.70 13.26 10.07
N ALA A 39 -16.03 13.19 8.91
CA ALA A 39 -16.66 12.98 7.61
C ALA A 39 -17.43 11.65 7.57
N ARG A 40 -16.82 10.57 8.06
CA ARG A 40 -17.45 9.23 8.13
C ARG A 40 -18.66 9.21 9.08
N ALA A 41 -18.55 9.88 10.23
CA ALA A 41 -19.65 9.94 11.22
C ALA A 41 -20.90 10.68 10.69
N HIS A 42 -20.72 11.57 9.72
CA HIS A 42 -21.79 12.43 9.17
C HIS A 42 -22.13 12.13 7.71
N ASP A 43 -21.68 10.98 7.17
CA ASP A 43 -21.93 10.53 5.79
C ASP A 43 -21.56 11.59 4.74
N GLN A 44 -20.29 12.06 4.80
CA GLN A 44 -19.72 13.07 3.92
C GLN A 44 -18.58 12.46 3.06
N PRO A 45 -18.89 11.63 2.07
CA PRO A 45 -17.89 10.85 1.32
C PRO A 45 -16.88 11.73 0.57
N ASP A 46 -17.27 12.90 0.10
CA ASP A 46 -16.40 13.86 -0.56
C ASP A 46 -15.31 14.41 0.37
N LEU A 47 -15.65 14.72 1.61
CA LEU A 47 -14.70 15.20 2.61
C LEU A 47 -13.86 14.03 3.18
N GLU A 48 -14.43 12.82 3.27
CA GLU A 48 -13.67 11.62 3.63
C GLU A 48 -12.62 11.32 2.59
N ALA A 49 -12.94 11.39 1.28
CA ALA A 49 -11.99 11.22 0.20
C ALA A 49 -10.82 12.23 0.27
N GLU A 50 -11.13 13.49 0.56
CA GLU A 50 -10.10 14.53 0.69
C GLU A 50 -9.19 14.29 1.91
N ALA A 51 -9.74 13.85 3.04
CA ALA A 51 -8.96 13.45 4.21
C ALA A 51 -8.02 12.27 3.90
N LEU A 52 -8.50 11.29 3.17
CA LEU A 52 -7.71 10.14 2.72
C LEU A 52 -6.57 10.55 1.80
N TYR A 53 -6.81 11.45 0.84
CA TYR A 53 -5.77 12.01 -0.01
C TYR A 53 -4.68 12.74 0.80
N LEU A 54 -5.07 13.57 1.76
CA LEU A 54 -4.10 14.26 2.63
C LEU A 54 -3.25 13.26 3.40
N LEU A 55 -3.86 12.24 3.98
CA LEU A 55 -3.15 11.15 4.68
C LEU A 55 -2.23 10.39 3.72
N ALA A 56 -2.68 10.10 2.50
CA ALA A 56 -1.87 9.45 1.47
C ALA A 56 -0.65 10.30 1.09
N SER A 57 -0.84 11.60 0.89
CA SER A 57 0.25 12.54 0.58
C SER A 57 1.28 12.62 1.71
N ILE A 58 0.83 12.66 2.97
CA ILE A 58 1.72 12.64 4.15
C ILE A 58 2.47 11.31 4.26
N ALA A 59 1.79 10.18 4.01
CA ALA A 59 2.40 8.86 4.03
C ALA A 59 3.49 8.74 2.96
N HIS A 60 3.23 9.25 1.75
CA HIS A 60 4.20 9.31 0.65
C HIS A 60 5.45 10.14 1.02
N GLN A 61 5.27 11.33 1.60
CA GLN A 61 6.39 12.17 2.06
C GLN A 61 7.24 11.49 3.14
N ARG A 62 6.66 10.55 3.91
CA ARG A 62 7.36 9.74 4.93
C ARG A 62 7.97 8.46 4.36
N GLY A 63 7.96 8.25 3.05
CA GLY A 63 8.47 7.04 2.41
C GLY A 63 7.60 5.79 2.60
N ARG A 64 6.37 5.93 3.15
CA ARG A 64 5.42 4.81 3.32
C ARG A 64 4.61 4.60 2.05
N THR A 65 5.30 4.21 0.98
CA THR A 65 4.75 4.19 -0.37
C THR A 65 3.53 3.28 -0.53
N GLU A 66 3.56 2.07 0.01
CA GLU A 66 2.44 1.12 -0.04
C GLU A 66 1.20 1.65 0.69
N TYR A 67 1.41 2.21 1.88
CA TYR A 67 0.32 2.80 2.66
C TYR A 67 -0.27 4.04 2.00
N ALA A 68 0.58 4.88 1.37
CA ALA A 68 0.15 6.01 0.57
C ALA A 68 -0.72 5.56 -0.62
N PHE A 69 -0.30 4.49 -1.31
CA PHE A 69 -1.05 3.89 -2.41
C PHE A 69 -2.43 3.39 -1.96
N ALA A 70 -2.50 2.65 -0.85
CA ALA A 70 -3.76 2.13 -0.32
C ALA A 70 -4.75 3.26 0.02
N LEU A 71 -4.29 4.31 0.72
CA LEU A 71 -5.11 5.46 1.06
C LEU A 71 -5.55 6.27 -0.17
N ALA A 72 -4.66 6.47 -1.15
CA ALA A 72 -5.00 7.17 -2.38
C ALA A 72 -6.01 6.37 -3.22
N SER A 73 -5.93 5.04 -3.23
CA SER A 73 -6.90 4.17 -3.89
C SER A 73 -8.27 4.25 -3.21
N GLU A 74 -8.34 4.24 -1.87
CA GLU A 74 -9.59 4.44 -1.12
C GLU A 74 -10.20 5.83 -1.40
N ALA A 75 -9.35 6.87 -1.53
CA ALA A 75 -9.78 8.21 -1.89
C ALA A 75 -10.36 8.29 -3.31
N VAL A 76 -9.75 7.60 -4.28
CA VAL A 76 -10.28 7.49 -5.65
C VAL A 76 -11.67 6.86 -5.63
N GLU A 77 -11.87 5.78 -4.89
CA GLU A 77 -13.15 5.08 -4.79
C GLU A 77 -14.29 5.98 -4.32
N LEU A 78 -14.04 6.77 -3.28
CA LEU A 78 -15.04 7.69 -2.74
C LEU A 78 -15.29 8.90 -3.64
N ALA A 79 -14.27 9.33 -4.41
CA ALA A 79 -14.35 10.48 -5.29
C ALA A 79 -14.87 10.15 -6.69
N GLU A 80 -14.75 8.90 -7.16
CA GLU A 80 -15.07 8.46 -8.53
C GLU A 80 -16.54 8.72 -8.95
N PRO A 81 -17.56 8.61 -8.07
CA PRO A 81 -18.92 8.99 -8.43
C PRO A 81 -19.09 10.45 -8.88
N ASN A 82 -18.13 11.32 -8.50
CA ASN A 82 -18.03 12.69 -8.98
C ASN A 82 -16.86 12.81 -9.95
N GLU A 83 -17.09 12.50 -11.23
CA GLU A 83 -16.10 12.46 -12.30
C GLU A 83 -15.28 13.76 -12.44
N VAL A 84 -15.74 14.87 -11.88
CA VAL A 84 -15.14 16.21 -11.95
C VAL A 84 -14.74 16.68 -10.54
N SER A 85 -13.98 15.85 -9.81
CA SER A 85 -13.49 16.14 -8.46
C SER A 85 -11.98 16.36 -8.43
N LEU A 86 -11.52 17.47 -7.83
CA LEU A 86 -10.08 17.71 -7.61
C LEU A 86 -9.45 16.64 -6.72
N THR A 87 -10.18 16.13 -5.74
CA THR A 87 -9.70 15.03 -4.88
C THR A 87 -9.42 13.77 -5.70
N LEU A 88 -10.28 13.46 -6.68
CA LEU A 88 -10.04 12.38 -7.64
C LEU A 88 -8.74 12.60 -8.41
N ALA A 89 -8.55 13.79 -8.97
CA ALA A 89 -7.35 14.11 -9.76
C ALA A 89 -6.06 14.05 -8.91
N TRP A 90 -6.08 14.61 -7.71
CA TRP A 90 -4.93 14.56 -6.79
C TRP A 90 -4.57 13.13 -6.39
N SER A 91 -5.58 12.30 -6.11
CA SER A 91 -5.38 10.89 -5.73
C SER A 91 -4.85 10.06 -6.90
N LEU A 92 -5.41 10.23 -8.11
CA LEU A 92 -4.90 9.60 -9.33
C LEU A 92 -3.46 10.02 -9.64
N HIS A 93 -3.13 11.31 -9.51
CA HIS A 93 -1.77 11.78 -9.72
C HIS A 93 -0.79 11.15 -8.72
N LEU A 94 -1.15 11.06 -7.44
CA LEU A 94 -0.32 10.42 -6.43
C LEU A 94 -0.11 8.92 -6.72
N ILE A 95 -1.16 8.21 -7.12
CA ILE A 95 -1.05 6.81 -7.57
C ILE A 95 -0.10 6.70 -8.76
N GLY A 96 -0.19 7.61 -9.74
CA GLY A 96 0.73 7.67 -10.87
C GLY A 96 2.18 7.86 -10.45
N VAL A 97 2.45 8.73 -9.46
CA VAL A 97 3.80 8.94 -8.89
C VAL A 97 4.31 7.67 -8.19
N VAL A 98 3.46 6.98 -7.44
CA VAL A 98 3.82 5.71 -6.79
C VAL A 98 4.17 4.63 -7.83
N TYR A 99 3.38 4.48 -8.88
CA TYR A 99 3.71 3.55 -9.97
C TYR A 99 5.01 3.92 -10.69
N TYR A 100 5.26 5.22 -10.89
CA TYR A 100 6.52 5.69 -11.46
C TYR A 100 7.73 5.28 -10.61
N GLN A 101 7.67 5.46 -9.29
CA GLN A 101 8.72 5.02 -8.36
C GLN A 101 8.92 3.50 -8.37
N ALA A 102 7.85 2.74 -8.57
CA ALA A 102 7.92 1.28 -8.74
C ALA A 102 8.37 0.87 -10.17
N SER A 103 8.82 1.82 -11.02
CA SER A 103 9.18 1.60 -12.42
C SER A 103 8.08 0.94 -13.26
N ASN A 104 6.82 1.09 -12.86
CA ASN A 104 5.65 0.63 -13.59
C ASN A 104 5.08 1.76 -14.44
N TYR A 105 5.81 2.08 -15.52
CA TYR A 105 5.55 3.26 -16.35
C TYR A 105 4.20 3.26 -17.08
N PRO A 106 3.67 2.12 -17.60
CA PRO A 106 2.37 2.10 -18.26
C PRO A 106 1.23 2.54 -17.33
N GLU A 107 1.15 1.98 -16.13
CA GLU A 107 0.13 2.31 -15.14
C GLU A 107 0.34 3.72 -14.58
N ALA A 108 1.60 4.15 -14.38
CA ALA A 108 1.92 5.53 -14.01
C ALA A 108 1.36 6.52 -15.04
N LEU A 109 1.55 6.23 -16.32
CA LEU A 109 1.07 7.08 -17.41
C LEU A 109 -0.46 7.12 -17.48
N GLU A 110 -1.11 5.96 -17.34
CA GLU A 110 -2.59 5.87 -17.35
C GLU A 110 -3.20 6.75 -16.26
N HIS A 111 -2.75 6.60 -15.00
CA HIS A 111 -3.28 7.36 -13.88
C HIS A 111 -2.99 8.86 -14.00
N CYS A 112 -1.79 9.24 -14.44
CA CYS A 112 -1.45 10.65 -14.68
C CYS A 112 -2.29 11.26 -15.81
N LEU A 113 -2.58 10.53 -16.91
CA LEU A 113 -3.43 11.00 -17.99
C LEU A 113 -4.90 11.18 -17.55
N ARG A 114 -5.43 10.27 -16.71
CA ARG A 114 -6.75 10.45 -16.09
C ARG A 114 -6.80 11.68 -15.20
N ALA A 115 -5.77 11.89 -14.36
CA ALA A 115 -5.66 13.09 -13.53
C ALA A 115 -5.64 14.37 -14.39
N LEU A 116 -4.88 14.38 -15.48
CA LEU A 116 -4.81 15.50 -16.43
C LEU A 116 -6.18 15.84 -17.03
N GLN A 117 -6.97 14.84 -17.39
CA GLN A 117 -8.33 15.06 -17.91
C GLN A 117 -9.22 15.78 -16.90
N VAL A 118 -9.16 15.38 -15.62
CA VAL A 118 -9.95 16.01 -14.55
C VAL A 118 -9.46 17.43 -14.27
N TYR A 119 -8.13 17.69 -14.20
CA TYR A 119 -7.60 19.04 -14.02
C TYR A 119 -8.04 19.99 -15.13
N ARG A 120 -8.07 19.53 -16.39
CA ARG A 120 -8.58 20.30 -17.52
C ARG A 120 -10.08 20.56 -17.43
N ALA A 121 -10.86 19.58 -17.00
CA ALA A 121 -12.30 19.73 -16.82
C ALA A 121 -12.67 20.69 -15.69
N THR A 122 -11.75 20.90 -14.72
CA THR A 122 -11.93 21.78 -13.57
C THR A 122 -11.22 23.14 -13.70
N ASP A 123 -10.57 23.42 -14.82
CA ASP A 123 -9.72 24.60 -15.04
C ASP A 123 -8.64 24.80 -13.96
N HIS A 124 -8.15 23.68 -13.38
CA HIS A 124 -7.17 23.72 -12.30
C HIS A 124 -5.73 23.75 -12.86
N VAL A 125 -5.34 24.88 -13.42
CA VAL A 125 -4.13 25.09 -14.22
C VAL A 125 -2.84 24.77 -13.47
N VAL A 126 -2.78 25.04 -12.15
CA VAL A 126 -1.58 24.79 -11.32
C VAL A 126 -1.23 23.29 -11.29
N ASP A 127 -2.22 22.44 -11.05
CA ASP A 127 -1.99 20.99 -10.98
C ASP A 127 -1.92 20.36 -12.38
N GLU A 128 -2.52 20.99 -13.41
CA GLU A 128 -2.31 20.62 -14.80
C GLU A 128 -0.82 20.71 -15.16
N GLY A 129 -0.14 21.80 -14.84
CA GLY A 129 1.30 21.96 -15.06
C GLY A 129 2.14 20.90 -14.33
N ARG A 130 1.75 20.56 -13.10
CA ARG A 130 2.43 19.55 -12.28
C ARG A 130 2.28 18.14 -12.85
N VAL A 131 1.08 17.75 -13.25
CA VAL A 131 0.86 16.41 -13.83
C VAL A 131 1.48 16.27 -15.22
N LEU A 132 1.50 17.34 -16.04
CA LEU A 132 2.23 17.36 -17.30
C LEU A 132 3.74 17.13 -17.09
N HIS A 133 4.32 17.75 -16.05
CA HIS A 133 5.72 17.46 -15.69
C HIS A 133 5.92 15.98 -15.36
N SER A 134 5.03 15.37 -14.56
CA SER A 134 5.11 13.94 -14.22
C SER A 134 4.98 13.04 -15.45
N ILE A 135 4.06 13.33 -16.36
CA ILE A 135 3.88 12.60 -17.63
C ILE A 135 5.14 12.70 -18.49
N ALA A 136 5.75 13.89 -18.59
CA ALA A 136 6.97 14.09 -19.35
C ALA A 136 8.14 13.29 -18.76
N ALA A 137 8.28 13.25 -17.42
CA ALA A 137 9.28 12.44 -16.73
C ALA A 137 9.08 10.94 -16.98
N ILE A 138 7.82 10.46 -17.02
CA ILE A 138 7.50 9.07 -17.37
C ILE A 138 7.97 8.77 -18.81
N TYR A 139 7.61 9.61 -19.80
CA TYR A 139 8.08 9.42 -21.18
C TYR A 139 9.61 9.46 -21.28
N GLN A 140 10.27 10.35 -20.53
CA GLN A 140 11.73 10.39 -20.48
C GLN A 140 12.33 9.08 -19.94
N SER A 141 11.73 8.48 -18.91
CA SER A 141 12.19 7.20 -18.34
C SER A 141 11.92 6.02 -19.29
N MET A 142 10.89 6.12 -20.13
CA MET A 142 10.62 5.17 -21.22
C MET A 142 11.52 5.39 -22.45
N ALA A 143 12.45 6.38 -22.42
CA ALA A 143 13.27 6.81 -23.54
C ALA A 143 12.46 7.33 -24.75
N ASP A 144 11.19 7.68 -24.56
CA ASP A 144 10.35 8.35 -25.58
C ASP A 144 10.56 9.85 -25.52
N TYR A 145 11.74 10.28 -26.01
CA TYR A 145 12.18 11.67 -25.90
C TYR A 145 11.32 12.65 -26.68
N ASP A 146 10.71 12.24 -27.79
CA ASP A 146 9.86 13.13 -28.59
C ASP A 146 8.56 13.49 -27.84
N ARG A 147 7.89 12.51 -27.21
CA ARG A 147 6.76 12.80 -26.36
C ARG A 147 7.14 13.54 -25.10
N ALA A 148 8.28 13.21 -24.49
CA ALA A 148 8.77 13.93 -23.32
C ALA A 148 8.98 15.42 -23.61
N ILE A 149 9.67 15.77 -24.72
CA ILE A 149 9.90 17.16 -25.15
C ILE A 149 8.57 17.89 -25.35
N THR A 150 7.66 17.29 -26.13
CA THR A 150 6.35 17.91 -26.41
C THR A 150 5.56 18.15 -25.11
N THR A 151 5.60 17.19 -24.19
CA THR A 151 4.85 17.30 -22.92
C THR A 151 5.48 18.34 -21.99
N TYR A 152 6.81 18.44 -21.92
CA TYR A 152 7.48 19.50 -21.16
C TYR A 152 7.21 20.89 -21.75
N GLN A 153 7.16 21.02 -23.08
CA GLN A 153 6.76 22.29 -23.75
C GLN A 153 5.33 22.68 -23.41
N ASN A 154 4.41 21.72 -23.36
CA ASN A 154 3.05 21.96 -22.91
C ASN A 154 3.02 22.40 -21.43
N ALA A 155 3.82 21.80 -20.56
CA ALA A 155 3.92 22.21 -19.16
C ALA A 155 4.40 23.66 -19.03
N LEU A 156 5.40 24.10 -19.81
CA LEU A 156 5.84 25.49 -19.86
C LEU A 156 4.73 26.44 -20.30
N ALA A 157 4.01 26.10 -21.38
CA ALA A 157 2.91 26.93 -21.86
C ALA A 157 1.77 27.09 -20.86
N VAL A 158 1.47 26.03 -20.09
CA VAL A 158 0.47 26.06 -19.01
C VAL A 158 0.94 26.88 -17.81
N ASN A 159 2.24 26.86 -17.50
CA ASN A 159 2.82 27.58 -16.35
C ASN A 159 3.08 29.07 -16.65
N GLU A 160 3.26 29.46 -17.90
CA GLU A 160 3.59 30.84 -18.30
C GLU A 160 2.61 31.89 -17.72
N PRO A 161 1.27 31.72 -17.80
CA PRO A 161 0.31 32.66 -17.22
C PRO A 161 0.34 32.69 -15.69
N LEU A 162 0.87 31.62 -15.04
CA LEU A 162 0.93 31.50 -13.59
C LEU A 162 2.15 32.19 -12.97
N GLY A 163 3.11 32.64 -13.80
CA GLY A 163 4.33 33.29 -13.33
C GLY A 163 5.12 32.41 -12.36
N ARG A 164 5.36 31.13 -12.72
CA ARG A 164 6.08 30.14 -11.90
C ARG A 164 7.50 29.89 -12.44
N PRO A 165 8.42 30.87 -12.37
CA PRO A 165 9.77 30.74 -12.89
C PRO A 165 10.60 29.66 -12.17
N ASP A 166 10.25 29.30 -10.95
CA ASP A 166 10.81 28.16 -10.21
C ASP A 166 10.54 26.82 -10.91
N VAL A 167 9.31 26.61 -11.38
CA VAL A 167 8.92 25.41 -12.14
C VAL A 167 9.49 25.46 -13.55
N ASP A 168 9.50 26.63 -14.20
CA ASP A 168 10.07 26.79 -15.53
C ASP A 168 11.56 26.44 -15.55
N ALA A 169 12.33 26.83 -14.53
CA ALA A 169 13.74 26.47 -14.40
C ALA A 169 13.92 24.94 -14.39
N MET A 170 13.11 24.24 -13.63
CA MET A 170 13.15 22.78 -13.55
C MET A 170 12.80 22.11 -14.89
N VAL A 171 11.75 22.58 -15.55
CA VAL A 171 11.31 22.02 -16.85
C VAL A 171 12.35 22.30 -17.93
N LEU A 172 12.93 23.50 -17.99
CA LEU A 172 14.00 23.85 -18.93
C LEU A 172 15.26 23.01 -18.70
N GLY A 173 15.61 22.72 -17.44
CA GLY A 173 16.70 21.81 -17.10
C GLY A 173 16.47 20.38 -17.62
N ASN A 174 15.26 19.85 -17.44
CA ASN A 174 14.90 18.53 -17.97
C ASN A 174 14.94 18.49 -19.50
N LEU A 175 14.45 19.53 -20.16
CA LEU A 175 14.55 19.67 -21.64
C LEU A 175 16.01 19.72 -22.09
N ALA A 176 16.87 20.50 -21.40
CA ALA A 176 18.31 20.56 -21.70
C ALA A 176 18.96 19.18 -21.60
N ARG A 177 18.64 18.42 -20.55
CA ARG A 177 19.14 17.05 -20.34
C ARG A 177 18.70 16.09 -21.46
N ILE A 178 17.46 16.17 -21.91
CA ILE A 178 16.96 15.35 -23.01
C ILE A 178 17.69 15.70 -24.32
N HIS A 179 17.82 16.99 -24.65
CA HIS A 179 18.56 17.42 -25.84
C HIS A 179 20.03 16.99 -25.78
N GLY A 180 20.66 17.06 -24.59
CA GLY A 180 22.02 16.55 -24.38
C GLY A 180 22.14 15.05 -24.67
N ARG A 181 21.19 14.22 -24.20
CA ARG A 181 21.15 12.78 -24.49
C ARG A 181 20.91 12.45 -25.97
N ARG A 182 20.23 13.33 -26.70
CA ARG A 182 20.04 13.22 -28.17
C ARG A 182 21.26 13.68 -28.97
N GLY A 183 22.30 14.21 -28.31
CA GLY A 183 23.46 14.80 -28.98
C GLY A 183 23.23 16.23 -29.50
N GLU A 184 22.13 16.85 -29.18
CA GLU A 184 21.76 18.21 -29.58
C GLU A 184 22.35 19.22 -28.56
N HIS A 185 23.69 19.15 -28.35
CA HIS A 185 24.37 19.81 -27.25
C HIS A 185 24.27 21.35 -27.27
N LEU A 186 24.24 21.97 -28.44
CA LEU A 186 24.08 23.44 -28.55
C LEU A 186 22.70 23.87 -28.01
N ARG A 187 21.66 23.10 -28.30
CA ARG A 187 20.33 23.37 -27.78
C ARG A 187 20.25 23.11 -26.26
N ALA A 188 20.94 22.07 -25.79
CA ALA A 188 21.05 21.78 -24.35
C ALA A 188 21.76 22.96 -23.62
N ILE A 189 22.81 23.55 -24.17
CA ILE A 189 23.48 24.71 -23.59
C ILE A 189 22.56 25.93 -23.53
N GLU A 190 21.81 26.21 -24.62
CA GLU A 190 20.87 27.34 -24.64
C GLU A 190 19.80 27.21 -23.54
N LEU A 191 19.16 26.07 -23.46
CA LEU A 191 18.11 25.79 -22.47
C LEU A 191 18.67 25.74 -21.05
N GLY A 192 19.83 25.10 -20.84
CA GLY A 192 20.50 24.99 -19.55
C GLY A 192 20.89 26.37 -18.99
N ARG A 193 21.45 27.28 -19.81
CA ARG A 193 21.76 28.66 -19.40
C ARG A 193 20.50 29.40 -18.92
N ARG A 194 19.42 29.32 -19.70
CA ARG A 194 18.14 29.91 -19.31
C ARG A 194 17.58 29.32 -18.02
N ALA A 195 17.71 28.01 -17.83
CA ALA A 195 17.31 27.33 -16.60
C ALA A 195 18.10 27.85 -15.38
N VAL A 196 19.45 27.98 -15.51
CA VAL A 196 20.31 28.49 -14.45
C VAL A 196 19.98 29.96 -14.13
N GLU A 197 19.75 30.82 -15.12
CA GLU A 197 19.36 32.22 -14.92
C GLU A 197 18.10 32.35 -14.08
N LEU A 198 17.05 31.57 -14.40
CA LEU A 198 15.78 31.55 -13.65
C LEU A 198 15.99 30.96 -12.24
N ALA A 199 16.75 29.87 -12.13
CA ALA A 199 16.95 29.20 -10.86
C ALA A 199 17.71 30.06 -9.85
N ARG A 200 18.66 30.89 -10.27
CA ARG A 200 19.41 31.79 -9.37
C ARG A 200 18.49 32.71 -8.55
N VAL A 201 17.40 33.14 -9.15
CA VAL A 201 16.47 34.08 -8.51
C VAL A 201 15.34 33.36 -7.79
N HIS A 202 14.81 32.29 -8.41
CA HIS A 202 13.54 31.72 -8.01
C HIS A 202 13.63 30.30 -7.45
N ALA A 203 14.74 29.58 -7.69
CA ALA A 203 14.94 28.20 -7.25
C ALA A 203 16.44 27.92 -6.96
N PRO A 204 17.07 28.62 -6.00
CA PRO A 204 18.51 28.50 -5.74
C PRO A 204 18.99 27.07 -5.47
N GLN A 205 18.11 26.21 -4.94
CA GLN A 205 18.38 24.79 -4.69
C GLN A 205 18.64 24.00 -5.99
N LEU A 206 18.19 24.46 -7.16
CA LEU A 206 18.39 23.77 -8.43
C LEU A 206 19.68 24.21 -9.16
N VAL A 207 20.30 25.32 -8.75
CA VAL A 207 21.43 25.91 -9.49
C VAL A 207 22.58 24.93 -9.65
N GLY A 208 22.97 24.21 -8.59
CA GLY A 208 24.06 23.25 -8.63
C GLY A 208 23.85 22.13 -9.65
N SER A 209 22.67 21.51 -9.63
CA SER A 209 22.32 20.43 -10.57
C SER A 209 22.21 20.91 -12.01
N LEU A 210 21.64 22.10 -12.22
CA LEU A 210 21.52 22.70 -13.55
C LEU A 210 22.89 23.08 -14.15
N LEU A 211 23.83 23.58 -13.33
CA LEU A 211 25.19 23.84 -13.75
C LEU A 211 25.94 22.56 -14.09
N ALA A 212 25.71 21.49 -13.35
CA ALA A 212 26.26 20.16 -13.64
C ALA A 212 25.75 19.60 -14.98
N ASP A 213 24.45 19.67 -15.25
CA ASP A 213 23.87 19.31 -16.55
C ASP A 213 24.42 20.19 -17.70
N LEU A 214 24.61 21.49 -17.46
CA LEU A 214 25.17 22.43 -18.42
C LEU A 214 26.64 22.12 -18.73
N ALA A 215 27.43 21.73 -17.72
CA ALA A 215 28.81 21.30 -17.92
C ALA A 215 28.88 20.05 -18.82
N GLU A 216 28.02 19.08 -18.63
CA GLU A 216 27.91 17.90 -19.51
C GLU A 216 27.63 18.30 -20.97
N ALA A 217 26.74 19.27 -21.18
CA ALA A 217 26.42 19.75 -22.52
C ALA A 217 27.63 20.47 -23.17
N HIS A 218 28.43 21.25 -22.42
CA HIS A 218 29.67 21.88 -22.88
C HIS A 218 30.70 20.83 -23.31
N VAL A 219 30.88 19.74 -22.55
CA VAL A 219 31.76 18.63 -22.97
C VAL A 219 31.27 18.00 -24.28
N GLY A 220 29.97 17.92 -24.50
CA GLY A 220 29.38 17.40 -25.74
C GLY A 220 29.80 18.20 -27.00
N VAL A 221 30.13 19.47 -26.86
CA VAL A 221 30.66 20.32 -27.95
C VAL A 221 32.19 20.52 -27.84
N SER A 222 32.86 19.72 -27.00
CA SER A 222 34.31 19.82 -26.74
C SER A 222 34.75 21.15 -26.12
N ASP A 223 33.84 21.90 -25.49
CA ASP A 223 34.12 23.15 -24.77
C ASP A 223 34.44 22.83 -23.30
N ARG A 224 35.70 22.53 -23.04
CA ARG A 224 36.18 22.16 -21.72
C ARG A 224 36.20 23.36 -20.76
N ASP A 225 36.61 24.53 -21.26
CA ASP A 225 36.67 25.73 -20.45
C ASP A 225 35.28 26.13 -19.94
N GLY A 226 34.25 25.97 -20.78
CA GLY A 226 32.86 26.16 -20.41
C GLY A 226 32.38 25.16 -19.34
N ALA A 227 32.79 23.89 -19.43
CA ALA A 227 32.46 22.89 -18.43
C ALA A 227 33.12 23.18 -17.07
N ASP A 228 34.43 23.50 -17.07
CA ASP A 228 35.18 23.83 -15.86
C ASP A 228 34.65 25.11 -15.19
N ALA A 229 34.21 26.11 -15.97
CA ALA A 229 33.53 27.30 -15.47
C ALA A 229 32.20 26.97 -14.76
N CYS A 230 31.39 26.07 -15.31
CA CYS A 230 30.14 25.63 -14.67
C CYS A 230 30.39 24.97 -13.30
N PHE A 231 31.38 24.10 -13.18
CA PHE A 231 31.71 23.49 -11.88
C PHE A 231 32.33 24.47 -10.89
N SER A 232 33.14 25.42 -11.36
CA SER A 232 33.65 26.52 -10.51
C SER A 232 32.46 27.30 -9.91
N GLU A 233 31.52 27.67 -10.76
CA GLU A 233 30.33 28.40 -10.34
C GLU A 233 29.43 27.57 -9.40
N ALA A 234 29.26 26.27 -9.62
CA ALA A 234 28.55 25.40 -8.73
C ALA A 234 29.19 25.34 -7.33
N ARG A 235 30.53 25.32 -7.25
CA ARG A 235 31.27 25.39 -5.99
C ARG A 235 31.12 26.74 -5.29
N ASP A 236 31.12 27.83 -6.05
CA ASP A 236 30.90 29.17 -5.49
C ASP A 236 29.51 29.32 -4.92
N GLU A 237 28.51 28.80 -5.59
CA GLU A 237 27.13 28.74 -5.09
C GLU A 237 27.03 27.90 -3.81
N TRP A 238 27.69 26.74 -3.78
CA TRP A 238 27.78 25.89 -2.61
C TRP A 238 28.34 26.65 -1.38
N ASN A 239 29.49 27.34 -1.58
CA ASN A 239 30.11 28.11 -0.53
C ASN A 239 29.22 29.28 -0.04
N ARG A 240 28.55 29.94 -0.97
CA ARG A 240 27.62 31.05 -0.67
C ARG A 240 26.45 30.55 0.18
N ARG A 241 25.77 29.47 -0.22
CA ARG A 241 24.67 28.89 0.53
C ARG A 241 25.08 28.41 1.93
N ALA A 242 26.25 27.83 2.04
CA ALA A 242 26.81 27.44 3.34
C ALA A 242 27.05 28.65 4.26
N ALA A 243 27.53 29.77 3.72
CA ALA A 243 27.73 31.03 4.46
C ALA A 243 26.41 31.68 4.88
N ASP A 244 25.36 31.55 4.06
CA ASP A 244 24.01 32.07 4.31
C ASP A 244 23.17 31.15 5.26
N GLY A 245 23.75 30.05 5.78
CA GLY A 245 23.07 29.12 6.68
C GLY A 245 22.07 28.19 5.98
N THR A 246 22.09 28.10 4.66
CA THR A 246 21.27 27.20 3.84
C THR A 246 22.14 26.22 3.05
N PRO A 247 22.92 25.33 3.71
CA PRO A 247 23.85 24.45 3.02
C PRO A 247 23.12 23.53 2.04
N LEU A 248 23.87 23.05 1.02
CA LEU A 248 23.35 22.02 0.11
C LEU A 248 23.02 20.73 0.89
N THR A 249 21.94 20.09 0.49
CA THR A 249 21.65 18.74 0.97
C THR A 249 22.71 17.75 0.46
N PRO A 250 22.90 16.60 1.13
CA PRO A 250 23.82 15.57 0.65
C PRO A 250 23.52 15.13 -0.79
N ALA A 251 22.25 15.01 -1.15
CA ALA A 251 21.82 14.63 -2.51
C ALA A 251 22.25 15.69 -3.56
N GLU A 252 22.08 16.99 -3.26
CA GLU A 252 22.53 18.06 -4.15
C GLU A 252 24.06 18.05 -4.33
N GLN A 253 24.80 17.83 -3.24
CA GLN A 253 26.26 17.73 -3.28
C GLN A 253 26.72 16.54 -4.13
N LEU A 254 26.14 15.36 -3.87
CA LEU A 254 26.44 14.13 -4.61
C LEU A 254 26.16 14.29 -6.12
N GLY A 255 25.02 14.88 -6.48
CA GLY A 255 24.66 15.10 -7.88
C GLY A 255 25.71 15.92 -8.64
N VAL A 256 26.24 17.01 -8.04
CA VAL A 256 27.30 17.83 -8.63
C VAL A 256 28.62 17.04 -8.73
N MET A 257 29.04 16.35 -7.66
CA MET A 257 30.28 15.57 -7.64
C MET A 257 30.26 14.40 -8.63
N VAL A 258 29.16 13.70 -8.78
CA VAL A 258 29.01 12.62 -9.76
C VAL A 258 29.12 13.16 -11.18
N SER A 259 28.46 14.28 -11.48
CA SER A 259 28.56 14.92 -12.79
C SER A 259 29.97 15.44 -13.07
N GLU A 260 30.66 16.01 -12.09
CA GLU A 260 32.10 16.44 -12.22
C GLU A 260 32.98 15.22 -12.54
N GLY A 261 32.79 14.10 -11.84
CA GLY A 261 33.51 12.86 -12.14
C GLY A 261 33.24 12.33 -13.55
N ARG A 262 31.99 12.38 -14.00
CA ARG A 262 31.57 11.96 -15.37
C ARG A 262 32.19 12.87 -16.44
N VAL A 263 32.19 14.18 -16.23
CA VAL A 263 32.84 15.16 -17.12
C VAL A 263 34.34 14.96 -17.17
N ALA A 264 35.01 14.75 -16.05
CA ALA A 264 36.42 14.46 -15.98
C ALA A 264 36.80 13.20 -16.79
N LEU A 265 35.99 12.15 -16.71
CA LEU A 265 36.17 10.95 -17.54
C LEU A 265 36.07 11.23 -19.04
N ARG A 266 35.04 11.97 -19.46
CA ARG A 266 34.81 12.34 -20.86
C ARG A 266 35.90 13.26 -21.39
N SER A 267 36.50 14.10 -20.51
CA SER A 267 37.58 14.99 -20.82
C SER A 267 38.98 14.34 -20.77
N GLY A 268 39.06 13.00 -20.59
CA GLY A 268 40.32 12.26 -20.54
C GLY A 268 41.15 12.52 -19.28
N GLN A 269 40.49 12.82 -18.15
CA GLN A 269 41.13 13.08 -16.85
C GLN A 269 40.74 12.00 -15.82
N PRO A 270 41.08 10.73 -16.02
CA PRO A 270 40.62 9.64 -15.15
C PRO A 270 41.13 9.75 -13.71
N ALA A 271 42.32 10.36 -13.48
CA ALA A 271 42.85 10.57 -12.13
C ALA A 271 42.00 11.57 -11.32
N LEU A 272 41.55 12.67 -11.96
CA LEU A 272 40.61 13.61 -11.33
C LEU A 272 39.26 12.95 -11.08
N ALA A 273 38.74 12.17 -12.03
CA ALA A 273 37.50 11.43 -11.87
C ALA A 273 37.55 10.48 -10.65
N VAL A 274 38.64 9.73 -10.49
CA VAL A 274 38.83 8.84 -9.33
C VAL A 274 38.77 9.62 -8.02
N SER A 275 39.53 10.74 -7.90
CA SER A 275 39.54 11.50 -6.64
C SER A 275 38.19 12.12 -6.29
N THR A 276 37.49 12.69 -7.27
CA THR A 276 36.16 13.28 -7.06
C THR A 276 35.12 12.23 -6.72
N LEU A 277 35.11 11.10 -7.44
CA LEU A 277 34.12 10.03 -7.21
C LEU A 277 34.37 9.27 -5.90
N LEU A 278 35.62 9.13 -5.44
CA LEU A 278 35.89 8.54 -4.10
C LEU A 278 35.38 9.46 -2.98
N ALA A 279 35.52 10.77 -3.12
CA ALA A 279 34.94 11.72 -2.16
C ALA A 279 33.39 11.68 -2.19
N ALA A 280 32.80 11.52 -3.39
CA ALA A 280 31.36 11.32 -3.53
C ALA A 280 30.90 10.00 -2.88
N LEU A 281 31.66 8.92 -3.03
CA LEU A 281 31.33 7.62 -2.42
C LEU A 281 31.31 7.70 -0.88
N ASP A 282 32.30 8.35 -0.27
CA ASP A 282 32.34 8.57 1.19
C ASP A 282 31.11 9.38 1.69
N LEU A 283 30.62 10.31 0.90
CA LEU A 283 29.40 11.05 1.22
C LEU A 283 28.13 10.19 1.03
N ALA A 284 28.07 9.39 -0.04
CA ALA A 284 26.93 8.51 -0.32
C ALA A 284 26.76 7.45 0.78
N ASP A 285 27.86 6.82 1.21
CA ASP A 285 27.88 5.82 2.28
C ASP A 285 27.33 6.38 3.61
N ARG A 286 27.61 7.65 3.91
CA ARG A 286 27.14 8.30 5.15
C ARG A 286 25.69 8.76 5.11
N THR A 287 25.08 8.81 3.94
CA THR A 287 23.79 9.46 3.73
C THR A 287 22.73 8.54 3.10
N ASP A 288 23.07 7.27 2.91
CA ASP A 288 22.18 6.21 2.38
C ASP A 288 21.56 6.56 1.00
N HIS A 289 22.36 7.12 0.08
CA HIS A 289 21.94 7.43 -1.29
C HIS A 289 22.32 6.29 -2.26
N ARG A 290 21.68 5.13 -2.14
CA ARG A 290 22.01 3.87 -2.85
C ARG A 290 22.00 3.98 -4.38
N GLU A 291 21.09 4.76 -4.96
CA GLU A 291 21.04 4.96 -6.43
C GLU A 291 22.27 5.73 -6.93
N LEU A 292 22.69 6.77 -6.21
CA LEU A 292 23.91 7.52 -6.55
C LEU A 292 25.17 6.69 -6.25
N GLU A 293 25.19 5.90 -5.17
CA GLU A 293 26.26 4.94 -4.89
C GLU A 293 26.45 3.96 -6.06
N LEU A 294 25.34 3.43 -6.61
CA LEU A 294 25.37 2.57 -7.79
C LEU A 294 26.07 3.24 -8.99
N GLU A 295 25.68 4.47 -9.29
CA GLU A 295 26.27 5.24 -10.40
C GLU A 295 27.75 5.58 -10.14
N ILE A 296 28.10 5.96 -8.91
CA ILE A 296 29.48 6.23 -8.51
C ILE A 296 30.36 5.00 -8.73
N HIS A 297 29.93 3.81 -8.34
CA HIS A 297 30.68 2.58 -8.55
C HIS A 297 30.86 2.24 -10.03
N ASP A 298 29.88 2.49 -10.89
CA ASP A 298 30.03 2.32 -12.34
C ASP A 298 31.09 3.27 -12.91
N LEU A 299 31.01 4.55 -12.56
CA LEU A 299 31.98 5.56 -13.01
C LEU A 299 33.39 5.30 -12.46
N LEU A 300 33.53 4.90 -11.20
CA LEU A 300 34.83 4.51 -10.60
C LEU A 300 35.44 3.31 -11.32
N ALA A 301 34.65 2.31 -11.67
CA ALA A 301 35.14 1.16 -12.43
C ALA A 301 35.71 1.60 -13.78
N ILE A 302 35.07 2.55 -14.47
CA ILE A 302 35.55 3.11 -15.73
C ILE A 302 36.83 3.94 -15.49
N ALA A 303 36.85 4.82 -14.49
CA ALA A 303 37.95 5.70 -14.16
C ALA A 303 39.21 4.93 -13.75
N CYS A 304 39.07 3.94 -12.88
CA CYS A 304 40.16 3.07 -12.47
C CYS A 304 40.72 2.25 -13.64
N LYS A 305 39.84 1.71 -14.53
CA LYS A 305 40.29 1.02 -15.74
C LYS A 305 41.10 1.92 -16.66
N GLN A 306 40.64 3.16 -16.90
CA GLN A 306 41.39 4.14 -17.73
C GLN A 306 42.71 4.58 -17.09
N SER A 307 42.82 4.51 -15.76
CA SER A 307 44.04 4.82 -14.99
C SER A 307 44.99 3.62 -14.85
N GLY A 308 44.65 2.44 -15.42
CA GLY A 308 45.43 1.22 -15.27
C GLY A 308 45.29 0.51 -13.91
N ARG A 309 44.35 0.93 -13.06
CA ARG A 309 44.07 0.36 -11.72
C ARG A 309 43.04 -0.75 -11.83
N PHE A 310 43.42 -1.87 -12.49
CA PHE A 310 42.48 -2.92 -12.88
C PHE A 310 41.85 -3.66 -11.69
N ALA A 311 42.59 -3.88 -10.61
CA ALA A 311 42.06 -4.54 -9.40
C ALA A 311 40.91 -3.73 -8.79
N GLU A 312 41.12 -2.45 -8.60
CA GLU A 312 40.10 -1.54 -8.05
C GLU A 312 38.91 -1.38 -9.02
N ALA A 313 39.18 -1.34 -10.32
CA ALA A 313 38.12 -1.33 -11.32
C ALA A 313 37.20 -2.57 -11.21
N LEU A 314 37.78 -3.75 -10.91
CA LEU A 314 37.01 -4.98 -10.69
C LEU A 314 36.19 -4.90 -9.40
N GLU A 315 36.78 -4.44 -8.29
CA GLU A 315 36.07 -4.27 -7.01
C GLU A 315 34.85 -3.35 -7.16
N HIS A 316 35.01 -2.20 -7.80
CA HIS A 316 33.91 -1.29 -8.06
C HIS A 316 32.86 -1.89 -8.99
N ARG A 317 33.25 -2.67 -9.98
CA ARG A 317 32.31 -3.37 -10.86
C ARG A 317 31.49 -4.44 -10.13
N GLU A 318 32.13 -5.20 -9.25
CA GLU A 318 31.45 -6.21 -8.41
C GLU A 318 30.45 -5.55 -7.46
N ARG A 319 30.84 -4.43 -6.81
CA ARG A 319 29.94 -3.69 -5.94
C ARG A 319 28.76 -3.08 -6.69
N HIS A 320 29.01 -2.52 -7.90
CA HIS A 320 27.95 -2.04 -8.78
C HIS A 320 26.93 -3.15 -9.08
N PHE A 321 27.38 -4.36 -9.46
CA PHE A 321 26.47 -5.47 -9.72
C PHE A 321 25.71 -5.94 -8.49
N ALA A 322 26.32 -5.93 -7.32
CA ALA A 322 25.65 -6.28 -6.06
C ALA A 322 24.54 -5.28 -5.74
N LEU A 323 24.83 -3.98 -5.76
CA LEU A 323 23.88 -2.90 -5.54
C LEU A 323 22.76 -2.88 -6.58
N HIS A 324 23.11 -3.05 -7.86
CA HIS A 324 22.11 -3.14 -8.93
C HIS A 324 21.10 -4.26 -8.68
N ARG A 325 21.58 -5.42 -8.27
CA ARG A 325 20.71 -6.57 -7.96
C ARG A 325 19.81 -6.26 -6.76
N GLU A 326 20.34 -5.65 -5.69
CA GLU A 326 19.58 -5.25 -4.51
C GLU A 326 18.48 -4.24 -4.88
N ILE A 327 18.82 -3.15 -5.55
CA ILE A 327 17.88 -2.10 -5.97
C ILE A 327 16.82 -2.67 -6.93
N PHE A 328 17.22 -3.54 -7.88
CA PHE A 328 16.28 -4.16 -8.81
C PHE A 328 15.30 -5.09 -8.08
N THR A 329 15.77 -5.84 -7.08
CA THR A 329 14.91 -6.69 -6.26
C THR A 329 13.92 -5.84 -5.46
N ASP A 330 14.38 -4.77 -4.80
CA ASP A 330 13.53 -3.86 -4.03
C ASP A 330 12.46 -3.21 -4.92
N ALA A 331 12.82 -2.76 -6.12
CA ALA A 331 11.87 -2.20 -7.09
C ALA A 331 10.86 -3.24 -7.61
N ALA A 332 11.32 -4.48 -7.85
CA ALA A 332 10.46 -5.57 -8.26
C ALA A 332 9.49 -5.97 -7.14
N ASP A 333 9.96 -6.02 -5.90
CA ASP A 333 9.14 -6.28 -4.71
C ASP A 333 8.11 -5.17 -4.50
N LEU A 334 8.52 -3.90 -4.62
CA LEU A 334 7.58 -2.76 -4.52
C LEU A 334 6.52 -2.84 -5.62
N ARG A 335 6.91 -3.14 -6.87
CA ARG A 335 5.98 -3.33 -7.97
C ARG A 335 4.99 -4.45 -7.67
N GLN A 336 5.48 -5.62 -7.24
CA GLN A 336 4.63 -6.76 -6.90
C GLN A 336 3.62 -6.40 -5.81
N ARG A 337 4.06 -5.75 -4.74
CA ARG A 337 3.21 -5.33 -3.63
C ARG A 337 2.19 -4.28 -4.07
N THR A 338 2.58 -3.31 -4.88
CA THR A 338 1.66 -2.29 -5.41
C THR A 338 0.58 -2.91 -6.29
N VAL A 339 0.96 -3.85 -7.18
CA VAL A 339 0.01 -4.61 -8.01
C VAL A 339 -0.90 -5.48 -7.15
N GLN A 340 -0.37 -6.11 -6.10
CA GLN A 340 -1.17 -6.91 -5.17
C GLN A 340 -2.20 -6.05 -4.44
N VAL A 341 -1.81 -4.90 -3.90
CA VAL A 341 -2.75 -3.97 -3.23
C VAL A 341 -3.82 -3.48 -4.21
N ALA A 342 -3.46 -3.18 -5.47
CA ALA A 342 -4.42 -2.79 -6.49
C ALA A 342 -5.43 -3.91 -6.80
N HIS A 343 -4.94 -5.16 -6.90
CA HIS A 343 -5.79 -6.33 -7.13
C HIS A 343 -6.72 -6.60 -5.95
N ASP A 344 -6.22 -6.51 -4.73
CA ASP A 344 -7.00 -6.73 -3.51
C ASP A 344 -8.09 -5.68 -3.35
N ASN A 345 -7.78 -4.41 -3.63
CA ASN A 345 -8.75 -3.32 -3.66
C ASN A 345 -9.82 -3.54 -4.74
N ALA A 346 -9.43 -3.92 -5.96
CA ALA A 346 -10.37 -4.22 -7.03
C ALA A 346 -11.30 -5.39 -6.68
N THR A 347 -10.76 -6.43 -6.06
CA THR A 347 -11.53 -7.60 -5.60
C THR A 347 -12.51 -7.21 -4.49
N ALA A 348 -12.06 -6.41 -3.52
CA ALA A 348 -12.90 -5.91 -2.44
C ALA A 348 -14.05 -5.03 -2.96
N ARG A 349 -13.78 -4.17 -3.97
CA ARG A 349 -14.80 -3.35 -4.65
C ARG A 349 -15.85 -4.22 -5.33
N HIS A 350 -15.41 -5.16 -6.14
CA HIS A 350 -16.32 -6.03 -6.87
C HIS A 350 -17.24 -6.80 -5.92
N LEU A 351 -16.70 -7.25 -4.80
CA LEU A 351 -17.45 -7.94 -3.77
C LEU A 351 -18.41 -7.00 -3.02
N ALA A 352 -17.98 -5.78 -2.69
CA ALA A 352 -18.84 -4.76 -2.07
C ALA A 352 -20.00 -4.37 -2.99
N GLU A 353 -19.74 -4.21 -4.30
CA GLU A 353 -20.78 -3.89 -5.29
C GLU A 353 -21.78 -5.05 -5.47
N ILE A 354 -21.28 -6.29 -5.57
CA ILE A 354 -22.15 -7.48 -5.57
C ILE A 354 -23.03 -7.51 -4.31
N THR A 355 -22.45 -7.21 -3.14
CA THR A 355 -23.19 -7.19 -1.88
C THR A 355 -24.21 -6.05 -1.87
N ARG A 356 -23.85 -4.85 -2.33
CA ARG A 356 -24.74 -3.70 -2.45
C ARG A 356 -25.93 -3.97 -3.38
N LEU A 357 -25.66 -4.50 -4.59
CA LEU A 357 -26.71 -4.84 -5.55
C LEU A 357 -27.67 -5.90 -5.02
N LYS A 358 -27.13 -6.89 -4.32
CA LYS A 358 -27.93 -7.93 -3.68
C LYS A 358 -28.75 -7.38 -2.51
N THR A 359 -28.17 -6.50 -1.69
CA THR A 359 -28.88 -5.88 -0.55
C THR A 359 -29.94 -4.89 -1.02
N SER A 360 -29.71 -4.12 -2.09
CA SER A 360 -30.73 -3.21 -2.65
C SER A 360 -31.92 -3.97 -3.23
N GLY A 361 -31.69 -5.13 -3.87
CA GLY A 361 -32.77 -6.03 -4.30
C GLY A 361 -33.61 -6.52 -3.12
N LEU A 362 -32.96 -6.97 -2.04
CA LEU A 362 -33.63 -7.42 -0.81
C LEU A 362 -34.47 -6.32 -0.14
N VAL A 363 -33.93 -5.10 -0.06
CA VAL A 363 -34.66 -3.94 0.49
C VAL A 363 -35.87 -3.57 -0.37
N ALA A 364 -35.75 -3.66 -1.71
CA ALA A 364 -36.85 -3.41 -2.63
C ALA A 364 -37.97 -4.47 -2.48
N ASP A 365 -37.63 -5.75 -2.34
CA ASP A 365 -38.57 -6.83 -2.13
C ASP A 365 -39.28 -6.75 -0.75
N TYR A 366 -38.53 -6.36 0.30
CA TYR A 366 -39.08 -6.08 1.63
C TYR A 366 -40.09 -4.92 1.59
N ALA A 367 -39.73 -3.81 0.89
CA ALA A 367 -40.62 -2.66 0.73
C ALA A 367 -41.90 -3.00 -0.09
N ALA A 368 -41.85 -4.01 -0.96
CA ALA A 368 -42.97 -4.52 -1.73
C ALA A 368 -43.90 -5.46 -0.92
N GLY A 369 -43.59 -5.79 0.33
CA GLY A 369 -44.41 -6.57 1.22
C GLY A 369 -44.56 -8.07 0.83
N HIS A 370 -43.61 -8.61 0.07
CA HIS A 370 -43.68 -9.98 -0.49
C HIS A 370 -42.78 -10.98 0.23
N ALA A 371 -42.24 -10.66 1.43
CA ALA A 371 -41.17 -11.40 2.02
C ALA A 371 -41.49 -12.07 3.36
N ASP A 372 -41.07 -13.30 3.48
CA ASP A 372 -40.88 -14.01 4.73
C ASP A 372 -39.58 -13.51 5.39
N VAL A 373 -39.69 -12.84 6.53
CA VAL A 373 -38.57 -12.19 7.25
C VAL A 373 -37.47 -13.20 7.61
N ASP A 374 -37.83 -14.44 7.88
CA ASP A 374 -36.92 -15.51 8.26
C ASP A 374 -36.07 -15.98 7.05
N ALA A 375 -36.67 -16.04 5.86
CA ALA A 375 -35.95 -16.37 4.62
C ALA A 375 -34.91 -15.31 4.26
N TYR A 376 -35.17 -14.02 4.51
CA TYR A 376 -34.22 -12.92 4.25
C TYR A 376 -33.03 -12.93 5.21
N HIS A 377 -33.29 -13.20 6.48
CA HIS A 377 -32.22 -13.34 7.46
C HIS A 377 -31.31 -14.51 7.08
N LEU A 378 -31.86 -15.62 6.66
CA LEU A 378 -31.11 -16.80 6.22
C LEU A 378 -30.21 -16.48 5.00
N GLU A 379 -30.77 -15.83 3.98
CA GLU A 379 -30.03 -15.47 2.79
C GLU A 379 -28.89 -14.44 3.09
N ALA A 380 -29.16 -13.47 3.95
CA ALA A 380 -28.12 -12.52 4.41
C ALA A 380 -26.99 -13.25 5.15
N PHE A 381 -27.36 -14.23 6.01
CA PHE A 381 -26.40 -15.07 6.71
C PHE A 381 -25.53 -15.89 5.77
N GLU A 382 -26.11 -16.54 4.78
CA GLU A 382 -25.37 -17.34 3.80
C GLU A 382 -24.40 -16.51 2.98
N ARG A 383 -24.77 -15.28 2.67
CA ARG A 383 -23.91 -14.34 1.95
C ARG A 383 -22.75 -13.83 2.80
N LEU A 384 -22.98 -13.53 4.07
CA LEU A 384 -21.93 -13.15 5.01
C LEU A 384 -20.96 -14.31 5.26
N ALA A 385 -21.47 -15.54 5.38
CA ALA A 385 -20.65 -16.74 5.52
C ALA A 385 -19.76 -16.97 4.29
N ALA A 386 -20.32 -16.84 3.08
CA ALA A 386 -19.56 -16.96 1.83
C ALA A 386 -18.45 -15.88 1.72
N LEU A 387 -18.70 -14.69 2.23
CA LEU A 387 -17.70 -13.60 2.27
C LEU A 387 -16.52 -13.95 3.20
N ALA A 388 -16.82 -14.46 4.38
CA ALA A 388 -15.79 -14.87 5.35
C ALA A 388 -14.91 -16.00 4.82
N GLU A 389 -15.51 -16.99 4.16
CA GLU A 389 -14.84 -18.14 3.56
C GLU A 389 -13.88 -17.72 2.43
N PHE A 390 -14.32 -16.82 1.57
CA PHE A 390 -13.55 -16.39 0.40
C PHE A 390 -12.18 -15.81 0.78
N ARG A 391 -12.11 -15.00 1.85
CA ARG A 391 -10.85 -14.41 2.32
C ARG A 391 -9.97 -15.36 3.14
N GLY A 392 -10.58 -16.31 3.85
CA GLY A 392 -9.86 -17.23 4.72
C GLY A 392 -9.15 -18.40 4.01
N GLY A 393 -9.25 -18.51 2.68
CA GLY A 393 -8.75 -19.68 1.93
C GLY A 393 -9.50 -20.97 2.28
N SER A 394 -10.60 -20.86 3.03
CA SER A 394 -11.51 -21.96 3.37
C SER A 394 -12.51 -22.15 2.23
N THR A 395 -13.02 -23.37 2.07
CA THR A 395 -14.05 -23.64 1.07
C THR A 395 -15.43 -23.51 1.70
N THR A 396 -16.47 -23.15 0.91
CA THR A 396 -17.88 -23.17 1.33
C THR A 396 -18.30 -24.48 2.02
N LYS A 397 -17.55 -25.52 1.78
CA LYS A 397 -17.73 -26.83 2.41
C LYS A 397 -17.30 -26.81 3.89
N HIS A 398 -16.26 -26.06 4.27
CA HIS A 398 -15.76 -26.01 5.65
C HIS A 398 -16.79 -25.43 6.62
N THR A 399 -17.29 -24.23 6.37
CA THR A 399 -18.24 -23.58 7.29
C THR A 399 -19.59 -24.33 7.36
N SER A 400 -20.03 -24.96 6.25
CA SER A 400 -21.19 -25.84 6.26
C SER A 400 -20.95 -27.05 7.16
N THR A 401 -19.79 -27.71 7.03
CA THR A 401 -19.44 -28.89 7.85
C THR A 401 -19.34 -28.54 9.33
N VAL A 402 -18.72 -27.40 9.65
CA VAL A 402 -18.62 -26.90 11.04
C VAL A 402 -20.01 -26.65 11.63
N GLY A 403 -20.90 -26.00 10.85
CA GLY A 403 -22.29 -25.76 11.28
C GLY A 403 -23.07 -27.03 11.54
N ASP A 404 -23.03 -27.98 10.60
CA ASP A 404 -23.74 -29.25 10.71
C ASP A 404 -23.24 -30.07 11.91
N LEU A 405 -21.94 -30.15 12.11
CA LEU A 405 -21.35 -30.87 13.24
C LEU A 405 -21.67 -30.19 14.58
N ALA A 406 -21.65 -28.86 14.64
CA ALA A 406 -22.02 -28.13 15.84
C ALA A 406 -23.49 -28.39 16.25
N ALA A 407 -24.42 -28.42 15.29
CA ALA A 407 -25.82 -28.74 15.54
C ALA A 407 -25.99 -30.17 16.06
N GLU A 408 -25.30 -31.15 15.46
CA GLU A 408 -25.39 -32.56 15.90
C GLU A 408 -24.81 -32.76 17.31
N ILE A 409 -23.72 -32.09 17.67
CA ILE A 409 -23.18 -32.10 19.04
C ILE A 409 -24.24 -31.48 19.99
N GLY A 410 -24.87 -30.36 19.61
CA GLY A 410 -25.95 -29.73 20.35
C GLY A 410 -27.12 -30.68 20.61
N HIS A 411 -27.58 -31.41 19.60
CA HIS A 411 -28.61 -32.44 19.74
C HIS A 411 -28.18 -33.59 20.66
N ALA A 412 -26.92 -34.04 20.53
CA ALA A 412 -26.39 -35.15 21.34
C ALA A 412 -26.33 -34.84 22.84
N ILE A 413 -26.24 -33.56 23.21
CA ILE A 413 -26.28 -33.09 24.59
C ILE A 413 -27.68 -32.65 25.05
N GLY A 414 -28.71 -32.86 24.23
CA GLY A 414 -30.11 -32.61 24.57
C GLY A 414 -30.57 -31.16 24.46
N GLN A 415 -29.91 -30.34 23.65
CA GLN A 415 -30.38 -28.98 23.38
C GLN A 415 -31.63 -28.97 22.50
N GLN A 416 -32.45 -27.91 22.63
CA GLN A 416 -33.69 -27.77 21.85
C GLN A 416 -33.41 -27.72 20.35
N PRO A 417 -34.26 -28.37 19.50
CA PRO A 417 -34.03 -28.39 18.05
C PRO A 417 -33.86 -27.01 17.41
N GLU A 418 -34.66 -26.04 17.84
CA GLU A 418 -34.64 -24.68 17.34
C GLU A 418 -33.30 -23.96 17.68
N TRP A 419 -32.74 -24.23 18.86
CA TRP A 419 -31.44 -23.73 19.26
C TRP A 419 -30.32 -24.38 18.44
N CYS A 420 -30.40 -25.70 18.21
CA CYS A 420 -29.41 -26.41 17.38
C CYS A 420 -29.42 -25.91 15.95
N GLU A 421 -30.56 -25.60 15.39
CA GLU A 421 -30.67 -25.04 14.04
C GLU A 421 -30.10 -23.63 13.96
N ARG A 422 -30.36 -22.78 14.97
CA ARG A 422 -29.71 -21.48 15.08
C ARG A 422 -28.21 -21.60 15.24
N LEU A 423 -27.70 -22.56 16.03
CA LEU A 423 -26.27 -22.81 16.17
C LEU A 423 -25.64 -23.28 14.86
N ARG A 424 -26.33 -24.12 14.09
CA ARG A 424 -25.89 -24.55 12.76
C ARG A 424 -25.60 -23.37 11.84
N LEU A 425 -26.47 -22.38 11.84
CA LEU A 425 -26.30 -21.16 11.06
C LEU A 425 -25.23 -20.25 11.68
N ALA A 426 -25.29 -19.97 12.97
CA ALA A 426 -24.38 -19.09 13.68
C ALA A 426 -22.90 -19.53 13.57
N ALA A 427 -22.66 -20.84 13.66
CA ALA A 427 -21.32 -21.42 13.54
C ALA A 427 -20.65 -21.16 12.19
N ARG A 428 -21.45 -20.98 11.13
CA ARG A 428 -20.91 -20.63 9.79
C ARG A 428 -20.24 -19.26 9.74
N LEU A 429 -20.51 -18.38 10.71
CA LEU A 429 -19.93 -17.05 10.80
C LEU A 429 -18.79 -16.92 11.84
N HIS A 430 -18.29 -18.04 12.40
CA HIS A 430 -17.27 -18.02 13.45
C HIS A 430 -16.04 -17.16 13.04
N ASP A 431 -15.68 -17.24 11.79
CA ASP A 431 -14.49 -16.63 11.20
C ASP A 431 -14.76 -15.30 10.43
N ILE A 432 -15.98 -14.72 10.51
CA ILE A 432 -16.34 -13.51 9.75
C ILE A 432 -15.37 -12.33 9.98
N GLY A 433 -14.77 -12.24 11.15
CA GLY A 433 -13.82 -11.20 11.49
C GLY A 433 -12.50 -11.27 10.71
N LYS A 434 -12.21 -12.37 10.02
CA LYS A 434 -11.04 -12.49 9.13
C LYS A 434 -11.09 -11.52 7.96
N VAL A 435 -12.23 -10.93 7.66
CA VAL A 435 -12.36 -9.86 6.66
C VAL A 435 -11.53 -8.61 7.01
N ALA A 436 -11.17 -8.43 8.27
CA ALA A 436 -10.37 -7.30 8.73
C ALA A 436 -8.88 -7.66 9.01
N VAL A 437 -8.48 -8.92 8.81
CA VAL A 437 -7.07 -9.34 8.91
C VAL A 437 -6.40 -9.10 7.56
N SER A 438 -5.15 -8.64 7.57
CA SER A 438 -4.42 -8.37 6.33
C SER A 438 -4.12 -9.66 5.54
N ASP A 439 -4.21 -9.61 4.22
CA ASP A 439 -3.92 -10.77 3.36
C ASP A 439 -2.46 -11.20 3.44
N GLN A 440 -1.54 -10.29 3.73
CA GLN A 440 -0.12 -10.59 3.97
C GLN A 440 0.07 -11.57 5.14
N VAL A 441 -0.77 -11.45 6.16
CA VAL A 441 -0.75 -12.32 7.32
C VAL A 441 -1.59 -13.58 7.09
N LEU A 442 -2.79 -13.40 6.52
CA LEU A 442 -3.75 -14.49 6.34
C LEU A 442 -3.29 -15.54 5.31
N LEU A 443 -2.63 -15.09 4.23
CA LEU A 443 -2.15 -15.93 3.13
C LEU A 443 -0.64 -16.21 3.17
N LYS A 444 0.04 -15.87 4.26
CA LYS A 444 1.48 -16.04 4.40
C LYS A 444 1.89 -17.51 4.23
N PRO A 445 2.78 -17.82 3.29
CA PRO A 445 3.31 -19.18 3.14
C PRO A 445 4.41 -19.43 4.19
N GLY A 446 4.01 -19.77 5.42
CA GLY A 446 4.96 -20.08 6.49
C GLY A 446 4.44 -19.73 7.89
N PRO A 447 5.26 -19.94 8.94
CA PRO A 447 4.86 -19.63 10.30
C PRO A 447 4.68 -18.11 10.50
N LEU A 448 3.66 -17.74 11.26
CA LEU A 448 3.39 -16.36 11.65
C LEU A 448 4.39 -15.90 12.73
N THR A 449 4.80 -14.64 12.67
CA THR A 449 5.50 -13.99 13.80
C THR A 449 4.53 -13.78 14.97
N ILE A 450 5.05 -13.38 16.12
CA ILE A 450 4.23 -13.09 17.31
C ILE A 450 3.22 -11.96 17.01
N ASP A 451 3.64 -10.91 16.33
CA ASP A 451 2.79 -9.77 16.00
C ASP A 451 1.72 -10.14 14.97
N GLU A 452 2.09 -10.88 13.92
CA GLU A 452 1.14 -11.41 12.93
C GLU A 452 0.12 -12.36 13.56
N TYR A 453 0.55 -13.18 14.52
CA TYR A 453 -0.35 -14.06 15.26
C TYR A 453 -1.32 -13.26 16.15
N HIS A 454 -0.86 -12.14 16.75
CA HIS A 454 -1.75 -11.22 17.45
C HIS A 454 -2.77 -10.56 16.52
N GLU A 455 -2.36 -10.19 15.31
CA GLU A 455 -3.29 -9.66 14.30
C GLU A 455 -4.37 -10.67 13.94
N VAL A 456 -4.00 -11.93 13.69
CA VAL A 456 -4.98 -12.99 13.39
C VAL A 456 -5.96 -13.18 14.55
N LYS A 457 -5.51 -13.17 15.82
CA LYS A 457 -6.39 -13.31 16.99
C LYS A 457 -7.48 -12.24 17.05
N GLN A 458 -7.24 -11.05 16.48
CA GLN A 458 -8.23 -9.97 16.47
C GLN A 458 -9.50 -10.32 15.69
N HIS A 459 -9.49 -11.35 14.81
CA HIS A 459 -10.68 -11.74 14.08
C HIS A 459 -11.86 -12.10 15.01
N THR A 460 -11.60 -12.65 16.21
CA THR A 460 -12.65 -13.00 17.17
C THR A 460 -13.37 -11.75 17.70
N VAL A 461 -12.59 -10.72 18.08
CA VAL A 461 -13.12 -9.44 18.58
C VAL A 461 -13.83 -8.67 17.46
N LEU A 462 -13.22 -8.65 16.27
CA LEU A 462 -13.79 -7.97 15.09
C LEU A 462 -15.04 -8.68 14.58
N GLY A 463 -15.07 -10.02 14.57
CA GLY A 463 -16.24 -10.81 14.22
C GLY A 463 -17.42 -10.52 15.15
N ARG A 464 -17.20 -10.51 16.48
CA ARG A 464 -18.21 -10.08 17.43
C ARG A 464 -18.73 -8.67 17.12
N ARG A 465 -17.82 -7.72 16.86
CA ARG A 465 -18.18 -6.32 16.57
C ARG A 465 -19.01 -6.19 15.29
N LEU A 466 -18.68 -6.92 14.25
CA LEU A 466 -19.39 -6.92 12.97
C LEU A 466 -20.83 -7.48 13.10
N LEU A 467 -21.01 -8.49 13.95
CA LEU A 467 -22.30 -9.13 14.18
C LEU A 467 -23.14 -8.45 15.28
N SER A 468 -22.54 -7.57 16.08
CA SER A 468 -23.22 -6.82 17.13
C SER A 468 -24.07 -5.67 16.53
N GLY A 469 -25.20 -5.37 17.16
CA GLY A 469 -26.10 -4.28 16.73
C GLY A 469 -27.36 -4.77 15.99
N VAL A 470 -27.41 -6.03 15.56
CA VAL A 470 -28.63 -6.65 15.03
C VAL A 470 -29.34 -7.40 16.18
N ASN A 471 -30.56 -6.97 16.50
CA ASN A 471 -31.28 -7.49 17.67
C ASN A 471 -32.13 -8.71 17.35
N THR A 472 -31.50 -9.80 16.81
CA THR A 472 -32.12 -11.11 16.63
C THR A 472 -31.32 -12.17 17.37
N GLU A 473 -31.98 -13.21 17.84
CA GLU A 473 -31.34 -14.33 18.56
C GLU A 473 -30.23 -15.00 17.73
N LEU A 474 -30.40 -15.08 16.42
CA LEU A 474 -29.44 -15.67 15.51
C LEU A 474 -28.13 -14.84 15.45
N PHE A 475 -28.24 -13.51 15.28
CA PHE A 475 -27.06 -12.65 15.23
C PHE A 475 -26.35 -12.54 16.58
N GLN A 476 -27.10 -12.55 17.68
CA GLN A 476 -26.51 -12.59 19.02
C GLN A 476 -25.71 -13.88 19.24
N LEU A 477 -26.27 -15.03 18.82
CA LEU A 477 -25.58 -16.32 18.90
C LEU A 477 -24.34 -16.36 17.99
N ALA A 478 -24.41 -15.81 16.79
CA ALA A 478 -23.28 -15.72 15.88
C ALA A 478 -22.17 -14.81 16.42
N ALA A 479 -22.53 -13.68 17.04
CA ALA A 479 -21.57 -12.80 17.71
C ALA A 479 -20.89 -13.48 18.91
N GLU A 480 -21.62 -14.29 19.66
CA GLU A 480 -21.12 -15.10 20.77
C GLU A 480 -20.13 -16.17 20.27
N VAL A 481 -20.49 -16.89 19.21
CA VAL A 481 -19.64 -17.89 18.56
C VAL A 481 -18.36 -17.25 18.04
N ALA A 482 -18.45 -16.18 17.23
CA ALA A 482 -17.29 -15.50 16.67
C ALA A 482 -16.30 -15.04 17.76
N TRP A 483 -16.83 -14.62 18.91
CA TRP A 483 -16.02 -14.11 20.02
C TRP A 483 -15.35 -15.20 20.85
N SER A 484 -15.92 -16.44 20.93
CA SER A 484 -15.54 -17.43 21.96
C SER A 484 -15.07 -18.79 21.41
N HIS A 485 -15.10 -19.03 20.10
CA HIS A 485 -14.72 -20.32 19.51
C HIS A 485 -13.23 -20.68 19.65
N HIS A 486 -12.37 -19.72 20.00
CA HIS A 486 -10.95 -19.95 20.29
C HIS A 486 -10.60 -19.87 21.79
N GLU A 487 -11.60 -19.77 22.67
CA GLU A 487 -11.39 -19.96 24.10
C GLU A 487 -11.16 -21.45 24.40
N TRP A 488 -10.25 -21.73 25.30
CA TRP A 488 -9.90 -23.07 25.71
C TRP A 488 -10.46 -23.40 27.10
N TRP A 489 -10.88 -24.62 27.29
CA TRP A 489 -11.50 -25.06 28.54
C TRP A 489 -10.65 -24.75 29.79
N ASP A 490 -9.33 -24.84 29.68
CA ASP A 490 -8.38 -24.54 30.77
C ASP A 490 -8.07 -23.05 30.95
N GLY A 491 -8.58 -22.15 30.08
CA GLY A 491 -8.35 -20.71 30.13
C GLY A 491 -7.11 -20.22 29.38
N SER A 492 -6.38 -21.09 28.68
CA SER A 492 -5.20 -20.70 27.87
C SER A 492 -5.55 -20.20 26.47
N GLY A 493 -6.86 -20.15 26.14
CA GLY A 493 -7.37 -19.65 24.87
C GLY A 493 -7.37 -18.14 24.72
N TYR A 494 -8.06 -17.64 23.71
CA TYR A 494 -8.21 -16.21 23.42
C TYR A 494 -9.63 -15.90 22.90
N PRO A 495 -10.10 -14.64 22.90
CA PRO A 495 -9.37 -13.38 23.20
C PRO A 495 -9.32 -13.00 24.69
N ASN A 496 -10.14 -13.60 25.55
CA ASN A 496 -10.30 -13.17 26.94
C ASN A 496 -9.67 -14.14 27.97
N GLY A 497 -9.28 -15.35 27.57
CA GLY A 497 -8.81 -16.39 28.47
C GLY A 497 -9.92 -16.89 29.41
N LEU A 498 -11.14 -17.00 28.89
CA LEU A 498 -12.26 -17.59 29.64
C LEU A 498 -12.00 -19.07 29.89
N SER A 499 -12.40 -19.58 31.07
CA SER A 499 -12.21 -20.98 31.42
C SER A 499 -13.50 -21.66 31.85
N GLY A 500 -13.60 -22.97 31.62
CA GLY A 500 -14.72 -23.79 32.06
C GLY A 500 -16.08 -23.29 31.54
N LEU A 501 -17.03 -23.20 32.44
CA LEU A 501 -18.40 -22.77 32.12
C LEU A 501 -18.55 -21.26 31.87
N ALA A 502 -17.50 -20.46 32.10
CA ALA A 502 -17.51 -19.06 31.73
C ALA A 502 -17.43 -18.87 30.19
N ILE A 503 -16.98 -19.90 29.45
CA ILE A 503 -17.04 -19.91 27.99
C ILE A 503 -18.48 -20.23 27.58
N PRO A 504 -19.11 -19.46 26.70
CA PRO A 504 -20.43 -19.76 26.17
C PRO A 504 -20.52 -21.18 25.58
N LEU A 505 -21.66 -21.84 25.76
CA LEU A 505 -21.87 -23.22 25.28
C LEU A 505 -21.66 -23.30 23.75
N SER A 506 -22.16 -22.32 23.02
CA SER A 506 -22.04 -22.21 21.57
C SER A 506 -20.57 -22.21 21.14
N GLY A 507 -19.73 -21.40 21.80
CA GLY A 507 -18.28 -21.32 21.53
C GLY A 507 -17.56 -22.64 21.83
N ARG A 508 -17.88 -23.29 22.96
CA ARG A 508 -17.30 -24.60 23.33
C ARG A 508 -17.60 -25.70 22.32
N ILE A 509 -18.83 -25.71 21.77
CA ILE A 509 -19.24 -26.67 20.75
C ILE A 509 -18.56 -26.38 19.42
N VAL A 510 -18.56 -25.12 18.98
CA VAL A 510 -17.98 -24.72 17.70
C VAL A 510 -16.46 -24.91 17.70
N ALA A 511 -15.78 -24.72 18.83
CA ALA A 511 -14.34 -25.01 18.97
C ALA A 511 -13.99 -26.46 18.60
N ILE A 512 -14.80 -27.45 19.02
CA ILE A 512 -14.61 -28.85 18.64
C ILE A 512 -14.86 -29.05 17.14
N ALA A 513 -15.95 -28.51 16.61
CA ALA A 513 -16.32 -28.66 15.22
C ALA A 513 -15.31 -28.05 14.25
N ASP A 514 -14.83 -26.83 14.54
CA ASP A 514 -13.85 -26.12 13.74
C ASP A 514 -12.50 -26.84 13.72
N VAL A 515 -11.96 -27.21 14.89
CA VAL A 515 -10.69 -27.93 14.97
C VAL A 515 -10.77 -29.27 14.26
N PHE A 516 -11.84 -30.03 14.45
CA PHE A 516 -12.03 -31.31 13.78
C PHE A 516 -12.04 -31.16 12.25
N ASP A 517 -12.84 -30.25 11.70
CA ASP A 517 -12.91 -30.06 10.24
C ASP A 517 -11.60 -29.51 9.67
N SER A 518 -10.92 -28.63 10.43
CA SER A 518 -9.59 -28.11 10.06
C SER A 518 -8.50 -29.19 9.99
N LEU A 519 -8.62 -30.29 10.74
CA LEU A 519 -7.72 -31.44 10.69
C LEU A 519 -8.07 -32.40 9.55
N ALA A 520 -9.37 -32.61 9.33
CA ALA A 520 -9.90 -33.55 8.33
C ALA A 520 -9.87 -33.01 6.89
N THR A 521 -9.66 -31.69 6.70
CA THR A 521 -9.66 -31.03 5.38
C THR A 521 -8.25 -30.72 4.92
N ARG A 522 -7.93 -31.04 3.66
CA ARG A 522 -6.65 -30.74 3.03
C ARG A 522 -6.44 -29.21 2.92
N ARG A 523 -5.36 -28.70 3.51
CA ARG A 523 -4.89 -27.33 3.31
C ARG A 523 -3.60 -27.32 2.49
N THR A 524 -3.30 -26.23 1.83
CA THR A 524 -2.16 -26.05 0.89
C THR A 524 -0.79 -26.47 1.47
N TYR A 525 -0.67 -26.57 2.81
CA TYR A 525 0.57 -26.82 3.54
C TYR A 525 0.55 -28.04 4.47
N LYS A 526 -0.53 -28.85 4.49
CA LYS A 526 -0.64 -30.02 5.39
C LYS A 526 -1.37 -31.18 4.71
N SER A 527 -0.83 -32.40 4.83
CA SER A 527 -1.54 -33.62 4.45
C SER A 527 -2.78 -33.79 5.32
N GLU A 528 -3.88 -34.26 4.72
CA GLU A 528 -5.10 -34.65 5.46
C GLU A 528 -4.75 -35.68 6.53
N TRP A 529 -5.25 -35.47 7.75
CA TRP A 529 -5.26 -36.53 8.76
C TRP A 529 -6.41 -37.49 8.44
N ASN A 530 -6.18 -38.75 8.72
CA ASN A 530 -7.29 -39.68 8.59
C ASN A 530 -8.34 -39.44 9.73
N LEU A 531 -9.54 -39.93 9.52
CA LEU A 531 -10.67 -39.73 10.44
C LEU A 531 -10.32 -40.11 11.88
N ALA A 532 -9.67 -41.26 12.07
CA ALA A 532 -9.31 -41.75 13.40
C ALA A 532 -8.23 -40.89 14.09
N GLU A 533 -7.29 -40.33 13.32
CA GLU A 533 -6.27 -39.38 13.85
C GLU A 533 -6.92 -38.09 14.32
N SER A 534 -7.84 -37.52 13.52
CA SER A 534 -8.56 -36.31 13.87
C SER A 534 -9.39 -36.48 15.13
N ILE A 535 -10.10 -37.63 15.27
CA ILE A 535 -10.87 -37.96 16.48
C ILE A 535 -9.93 -38.09 17.68
N ARG A 536 -8.83 -38.82 17.55
CA ARG A 536 -7.83 -38.97 18.65
C ARG A 536 -7.28 -37.62 19.12
N PHE A 537 -7.06 -36.68 18.22
CA PHE A 537 -6.61 -35.34 18.58
C PHE A 537 -7.66 -34.62 19.46
N ILE A 538 -8.93 -34.64 19.07
CA ILE A 538 -10.01 -34.03 19.86
C ILE A 538 -10.10 -34.69 21.24
N VAL A 539 -10.05 -36.02 21.31
CA VAL A 539 -10.07 -36.76 22.58
C VAL A 539 -8.88 -36.42 23.47
N SER A 540 -7.67 -36.26 22.91
CA SER A 540 -6.49 -35.90 23.66
C SER A 540 -6.53 -34.49 24.23
N GLY A 541 -7.31 -33.58 23.64
CA GLY A 541 -7.56 -32.22 24.12
C GLY A 541 -8.65 -32.10 25.20
N SER A 542 -9.25 -33.21 25.60
CA SER A 542 -10.29 -33.24 26.64
C SER A 542 -9.74 -32.73 28.00
N GLY A 543 -10.44 -31.78 28.61
CA GLY A 543 -10.04 -31.17 29.88
C GLY A 543 -9.00 -30.06 29.77
N SER A 544 -8.36 -29.88 28.60
CA SER A 544 -7.46 -28.77 28.31
C SER A 544 -8.08 -27.80 27.31
N GLN A 545 -8.13 -28.16 26.04
CA GLN A 545 -8.72 -27.32 25.00
C GLN A 545 -10.25 -27.46 24.97
N PHE A 546 -10.79 -28.65 25.20
CA PHE A 546 -12.19 -28.97 25.04
C PHE A 546 -12.84 -29.43 26.35
N GLN A 547 -14.14 -29.11 26.47
CA GLN A 547 -14.96 -29.62 27.60
C GLN A 547 -15.13 -31.15 27.52
N PRO A 548 -14.86 -31.91 28.59
CA PRO A 548 -14.93 -33.38 28.57
C PRO A 548 -16.30 -33.93 28.08
N ASP A 549 -17.39 -33.44 28.64
CA ASP A 549 -18.75 -33.92 28.26
C ASP A 549 -19.10 -33.66 26.79
N LEU A 550 -18.58 -32.57 26.20
CA LEU A 550 -18.77 -32.25 24.79
C LEU A 550 -17.89 -33.14 23.88
N VAL A 551 -16.69 -33.51 24.34
CA VAL A 551 -15.85 -34.50 23.65
C VAL A 551 -16.56 -35.86 23.61
N ASP A 552 -17.16 -36.30 24.71
CA ASP A 552 -17.94 -37.53 24.73
C ASP A 552 -19.16 -37.48 23.78
N ALA A 553 -19.85 -36.35 23.71
CA ALA A 553 -20.94 -36.14 22.76
C ALA A 553 -20.45 -36.16 21.32
N PHE A 554 -19.32 -35.49 21.00
CA PHE A 554 -18.69 -35.53 19.70
C PHE A 554 -18.31 -36.95 19.27
N VAL A 555 -17.71 -37.76 20.14
CA VAL A 555 -17.35 -39.16 19.84
C VAL A 555 -18.61 -39.97 19.51
N LYS A 556 -19.71 -39.79 20.26
CA LYS A 556 -21.00 -40.44 19.95
C LYS A 556 -21.53 -40.06 18.57
N VAL A 557 -21.47 -38.75 18.21
CA VAL A 557 -21.88 -38.26 16.89
C VAL A 557 -21.05 -38.90 15.80
N MET A 558 -19.69 -38.90 15.97
CA MET A 558 -18.80 -39.48 14.97
C MET A 558 -18.97 -40.98 14.79
N THR A 559 -19.20 -41.71 15.88
CA THR A 559 -19.50 -43.14 15.84
C THR A 559 -20.84 -43.44 15.12
N ALA A 560 -21.84 -42.59 15.32
CA ALA A 560 -23.11 -42.72 14.60
C ALA A 560 -22.98 -42.43 13.10
N ARG A 561 -22.12 -41.52 12.71
CA ARG A 561 -21.85 -41.17 11.29
C ARG A 561 -21.01 -42.23 10.55
N HIS A 562 -20.00 -42.81 11.20
CA HIS A 562 -18.94 -43.56 10.53
C HIS A 562 -18.75 -45.00 11.03
N GLY A 563 -19.56 -45.46 11.99
CA GLY A 563 -19.47 -46.79 12.57
C GLY A 563 -18.11 -47.08 13.23
N ASP A 564 -17.64 -48.30 13.09
CA ASP A 564 -16.38 -48.75 13.72
C ASP A 564 -15.12 -48.00 13.21
N GLN A 565 -15.20 -47.30 12.09
CA GLN A 565 -14.08 -46.47 11.57
C GLN A 565 -13.81 -45.24 12.45
N ALA A 566 -14.76 -44.85 13.31
CA ALA A 566 -14.65 -43.72 14.24
C ALA A 566 -14.18 -44.16 15.65
N SER A 567 -13.83 -45.43 15.87
CA SER A 567 -13.37 -45.88 17.18
C SER A 567 -12.03 -45.28 17.58
N PRO A 568 -11.94 -44.55 18.70
CA PRO A 568 -10.68 -44.00 19.17
C PRO A 568 -9.69 -45.08 19.69
N LEU A 569 -10.09 -46.34 19.73
CA LEU A 569 -9.36 -47.48 20.32
C LEU A 569 -8.83 -48.46 19.24
N GLY A 570 -8.88 -48.11 17.95
CA GLY A 570 -8.35 -48.92 16.85
C GLY A 570 -6.89 -48.67 16.49
#